data_694bfaae8195448e84533f6bb10db542
#
_entry.id   694bfaae8195448e84533f6bb10db542
#
_cell.length_a   1.000
_cell.length_b   1.000
_cell.length_c   1.000
_cell.angle_alpha   90.00
_cell.angle_beta   90.00
_cell.angle_gamma   90.00
#
_symmetry.space_group_name_H-M   'P 1'
#
loop_
_entity.id
_entity.type
_entity.pdbx_description
1 polymer ?
#
loop_
_entity_poly.entity_id
_entity_poly.type
_entity_poly.pdbx_seq_one_letter_code
_entity_poly.pdbx_strand_id
1 'polypeptide(L)'
;LDNDVFDDNAFMQEHYISITGGNDKGTFATSLGYYNEDGQIIGTGYKRFNGSVNGSYKVFPFLNVKAGATYTWASKPSLWISEDQMFYRTRSQRPTWNPYDEEGNPASGGGTSDGNPAYFRDKLTQHNGERRQSYNIGFDLDILPKKLVLSGNASLLHYDYQREKFNKSYKLQSSSTATNTRQAEAWIKRYNQMQFNSTLTYTDRFAEKHNVDVMLGGEYYNYDEFQFEAKTQNSPIDDIPTLNVGAKQTYTSTTRTAYRILSGFGRINYNYDMKYLFSFVARYDGISRLKDNRWGFFPGISVGWNVMEENFWKDSKISEVISNLKPRISYGVNGNVNGIGNFDVYGRS
;
A
#
# COMPACT_ATOMS: atom_id res chain seq x y z
N LEU A 1 18.64 -10.98 30.91
CA LEU A 1 18.47 -9.91 29.91
C LEU A 1 17.73 -10.39 28.65
N ASP A 2 18.02 -11.60 28.14
CA ASP A 2 17.31 -12.13 26.96
C ASP A 2 15.79 -12.17 27.23
N ASN A 3 15.35 -12.68 28.36
CA ASN A 3 13.93 -12.77 28.73
C ASN A 3 13.27 -11.39 29.00
N ASP A 4 14.06 -10.33 29.17
CA ASP A 4 13.52 -8.97 29.31
C ASP A 4 13.36 -8.27 27.97
N VAL A 5 14.01 -8.78 26.93
CA VAL A 5 14.03 -8.18 25.60
C VAL A 5 13.26 -9.03 24.61
N PHE A 6 13.38 -10.36 24.71
CA PHE A 6 12.71 -11.28 23.79
C PHE A 6 11.54 -12.00 24.48
N ASP A 7 10.46 -12.15 23.74
CA ASP A 7 9.29 -12.92 24.16
C ASP A 7 9.36 -14.32 23.53
N ASP A 8 9.63 -15.34 24.37
CA ASP A 8 9.67 -16.72 23.94
C ASP A 8 8.28 -17.30 23.60
N ASN A 9 7.21 -16.59 23.98
CA ASN A 9 5.83 -16.99 23.78
C ASN A 9 5.05 -16.01 22.89
N ALA A 10 5.73 -15.28 22.01
CA ALA A 10 5.10 -14.36 21.09
C ALA A 10 3.93 -15.04 20.36
N PHE A 11 2.73 -14.49 20.51
CA PHE A 11 1.48 -15.10 20.06
C PHE A 11 0.89 -14.36 18.88
N MET A 12 0.40 -15.13 17.89
CA MET A 12 -0.32 -14.60 16.74
C MET A 12 -1.70 -15.21 16.67
N GLN A 13 -2.71 -14.37 16.39
CA GLN A 13 -4.07 -14.79 16.12
C GLN A 13 -4.66 -14.03 14.94
N GLU A 14 -5.43 -14.74 14.12
CA GLU A 14 -6.20 -14.16 13.04
C GLU A 14 -7.62 -14.71 13.04
N HIS A 15 -8.60 -13.82 12.96
CA HIS A 15 -10.01 -14.15 12.87
C HIS A 15 -10.61 -13.49 11.65
N TYR A 16 -11.28 -14.27 10.82
CA TYR A 16 -11.89 -13.78 9.59
C TYR A 16 -13.29 -14.36 9.42
N ILE A 17 -14.24 -13.49 9.15
CA ILE A 17 -15.62 -13.85 8.83
C ILE A 17 -15.98 -13.20 7.50
N SER A 18 -16.56 -13.98 6.59
CA SER A 18 -17.10 -13.45 5.35
C SER A 18 -18.47 -14.03 5.06
N ILE A 19 -19.34 -13.20 4.50
CA ILE A 19 -20.69 -13.55 4.08
C ILE A 19 -20.83 -13.08 2.65
N THR A 20 -21.23 -14.01 1.79
CA THR A 20 -21.53 -13.73 0.39
C THR A 20 -22.91 -14.23 0.05
N GLY A 21 -23.61 -13.52 -0.80
CA GLY A 21 -24.94 -13.92 -1.23
C GLY A 21 -25.36 -13.18 -2.47
N GLY A 22 -26.45 -13.65 -3.06
CA GLY A 22 -26.97 -12.99 -4.24
C GLY A 22 -28.02 -13.83 -4.97
N ASN A 23 -28.53 -13.23 -6.03
CA ASN A 23 -29.45 -13.82 -6.98
C ASN A 23 -29.15 -13.26 -8.39
N ASP A 24 -30.01 -13.54 -9.36
CA ASP A 24 -29.85 -13.09 -10.76
C ASP A 24 -29.82 -11.55 -10.93
N LYS A 25 -30.32 -10.81 -9.91
CA LYS A 25 -30.38 -9.34 -9.96
C LYS A 25 -29.26 -8.67 -9.18
N GLY A 26 -28.74 -9.31 -8.13
CA GLY A 26 -27.72 -8.64 -7.31
C GLY A 26 -26.89 -9.62 -6.51
N THR A 27 -25.67 -9.21 -6.23
CA THR A 27 -24.71 -9.94 -5.39
C THR A 27 -24.18 -9.02 -4.32
N PHE A 28 -23.83 -9.60 -3.19
CA PHE A 28 -23.11 -8.88 -2.14
C PHE A 28 -22.05 -9.78 -1.52
N ALA A 29 -21.01 -9.14 -1.01
CA ALA A 29 -19.97 -9.76 -0.22
C ALA A 29 -19.58 -8.80 0.90
N THR A 30 -19.53 -9.30 2.12
CA THR A 30 -19.05 -8.54 3.28
C THR A 30 -18.06 -9.38 4.05
N SER A 31 -17.07 -8.73 4.64
CA SER A 31 -16.07 -9.41 5.47
C SER A 31 -15.61 -8.54 6.63
N LEU A 32 -15.24 -9.20 7.71
CA LEU A 32 -14.59 -8.63 8.88
C LEU A 32 -13.36 -9.47 9.20
N GLY A 33 -12.25 -8.82 9.49
CA GLY A 33 -11.01 -9.47 9.87
C GLY A 33 -10.36 -8.76 11.06
N TYR A 34 -9.83 -9.54 11.97
CA TYR A 34 -9.01 -9.10 13.08
C TYR A 34 -7.71 -9.89 13.07
N TYR A 35 -6.61 -9.19 13.19
CA TYR A 35 -5.26 -9.76 13.29
C TYR A 35 -4.52 -9.12 14.45
N ASN A 36 -3.88 -9.93 15.28
CA ASN A 36 -2.97 -9.49 16.32
C ASN A 36 -1.75 -10.41 16.35
N GLU A 37 -0.60 -9.81 16.33
CA GLU A 37 0.70 -10.48 16.40
C GLU A 37 1.57 -9.75 17.43
N ASP A 38 2.06 -10.49 18.42
CA ASP A 38 3.09 -10.02 19.33
C ASP A 38 4.45 -10.28 18.67
N GLY A 39 5.32 -9.28 18.68
CA GLY A 39 6.67 -9.43 18.13
C GLY A 39 7.58 -10.20 19.08
N GLN A 40 8.60 -10.85 18.53
CA GLN A 40 9.61 -11.54 19.33
C GLN A 40 10.41 -10.58 20.23
N ILE A 41 10.47 -9.29 19.90
CA ILE A 41 11.01 -8.26 20.79
C ILE A 41 9.84 -7.65 21.56
N ILE A 42 9.91 -7.71 22.89
CA ILE A 42 8.87 -7.18 23.79
C ILE A 42 8.62 -5.69 23.47
N GLY A 43 7.35 -5.32 23.29
CA GLY A 43 6.94 -3.97 22.91
C GLY A 43 6.83 -3.75 21.40
N THR A 44 7.14 -4.76 20.58
CA THR A 44 6.81 -4.78 19.15
C THR A 44 5.57 -5.63 18.89
N GLY A 45 5.01 -5.50 17.73
CA GLY A 45 3.85 -6.27 17.31
C GLY A 45 3.09 -5.59 16.18
N TYR A 46 2.01 -6.20 15.76
CA TYR A 46 1.13 -5.65 14.73
C TYR A 46 -0.32 -5.99 15.04
N LYS A 47 -1.17 -4.98 15.04
CA LYS A 47 -2.62 -5.16 15.19
C LYS A 47 -3.32 -4.59 13.99
N ARG A 48 -4.28 -5.32 13.45
CA ARG A 48 -5.09 -4.87 12.31
C ARG A 48 -6.54 -5.28 12.49
N PHE A 49 -7.42 -4.36 12.20
CA PHE A 49 -8.84 -4.60 11.97
C PHE A 49 -9.19 -4.17 10.55
N ASN A 50 -9.89 -5.00 9.82
CA ASN A 50 -10.37 -4.66 8.49
C ASN A 50 -11.81 -5.11 8.28
N GLY A 51 -12.55 -4.30 7.54
CA GLY A 51 -13.91 -4.61 7.13
C GLY A 51 -14.11 -4.21 5.68
N SER A 52 -14.89 -5.00 4.94
CA SER A 52 -15.28 -4.67 3.59
C SER A 52 -16.74 -4.99 3.32
N VAL A 53 -17.35 -4.20 2.45
CA VAL A 53 -18.64 -4.47 1.87
C VAL A 53 -18.58 -4.16 0.38
N ASN A 54 -19.04 -5.09 -0.44
CA ASN A 54 -19.10 -4.93 -1.89
C ASN A 54 -20.45 -5.48 -2.37
N GLY A 55 -20.98 -4.84 -3.39
CA GLY A 55 -22.24 -5.28 -3.99
C GLY A 55 -22.35 -4.87 -5.44
N SER A 56 -23.17 -5.60 -6.17
CA SER A 56 -23.60 -5.24 -7.52
C SER A 56 -25.10 -5.46 -7.64
N TYR A 57 -25.74 -4.63 -8.44
CA TYR A 57 -27.17 -4.72 -8.68
C TYR A 57 -27.55 -4.35 -10.11
N LYS A 58 -28.28 -5.20 -10.78
CA LYS A 58 -28.88 -4.97 -12.10
C LYS A 58 -30.13 -4.13 -11.94
N VAL A 59 -29.97 -2.82 -12.05
CA VAL A 59 -31.07 -1.85 -11.94
C VAL A 59 -32.05 -2.05 -13.11
N PHE A 60 -31.50 -2.26 -14.31
CA PHE A 60 -32.21 -2.63 -15.53
C PHE A 60 -31.49 -3.79 -16.21
N PRO A 61 -32.10 -4.52 -17.14
CA PRO A 61 -31.43 -5.58 -17.90
C PRO A 61 -30.14 -5.14 -18.60
N PHE A 62 -30.05 -3.86 -18.92
CA PHE A 62 -28.92 -3.23 -19.61
C PHE A 62 -28.02 -2.40 -18.69
N LEU A 63 -28.33 -2.26 -17.38
CA LEU A 63 -27.58 -1.44 -16.44
C LEU A 63 -27.27 -2.22 -15.16
N ASN A 64 -25.99 -2.48 -14.92
CA ASN A 64 -25.49 -3.02 -13.68
C ASN A 64 -24.70 -1.95 -12.92
N VAL A 65 -25.02 -1.73 -11.65
CA VAL A 65 -24.32 -0.80 -10.75
C VAL A 65 -23.54 -1.61 -9.72
N LYS A 66 -22.34 -1.15 -9.41
CA LYS A 66 -21.42 -1.75 -8.44
C LYS A 66 -21.02 -0.71 -7.41
N ALA A 67 -20.95 -1.12 -6.15
CA ALA A 67 -20.42 -0.26 -5.09
C ALA A 67 -19.64 -1.10 -4.08
N GLY A 68 -18.62 -0.48 -3.51
CA GLY A 68 -17.80 -1.14 -2.50
C GLY A 68 -17.17 -0.13 -1.55
N ALA A 69 -16.95 -0.59 -0.33
CA ALA A 69 -16.21 0.14 0.68
C ALA A 69 -15.32 -0.82 1.48
N THR A 70 -14.11 -0.37 1.79
CA THR A 70 -13.17 -1.11 2.65
C THR A 70 -12.62 -0.14 3.69
N TYR A 71 -12.58 -0.59 4.93
CA TYR A 71 -11.94 0.10 6.03
C TYR A 71 -10.86 -0.78 6.62
N THR A 72 -9.69 -0.22 6.86
CA THR A 72 -8.60 -0.88 7.58
C THR A 72 -8.06 0.08 8.62
N TRP A 73 -7.93 -0.40 9.84
CA TRP A 73 -7.16 0.23 10.90
C TRP A 73 -6.01 -0.70 11.27
N ALA A 74 -4.82 -0.14 11.44
CA ALA A 74 -3.65 -0.90 11.88
C ALA A 74 -2.81 -0.08 12.87
N SER A 75 -2.09 -0.78 13.72
CA SER A 75 -1.10 -0.20 14.66
C SER A 75 0.14 -1.07 14.68
N LYS A 76 1.29 -0.43 14.54
CA LYS A 76 2.61 -1.09 14.64
C LYS A 76 3.45 -0.28 15.65
N PRO A 77 3.52 -0.68 16.92
CA PRO A 77 4.39 -0.07 17.89
C PRO A 77 5.84 -0.05 17.41
N SER A 78 6.56 1.00 17.73
CA SER A 78 8.00 1.12 17.47
C SER A 78 8.78 1.08 18.78
N LEU A 79 10.04 0.67 18.71
CA LEU A 79 10.95 0.68 19.85
C LEU A 79 11.61 2.05 20.03
N TRP A 80 12.23 2.27 21.20
CA TRP A 80 13.13 3.39 21.47
C TRP A 80 14.26 3.45 20.45
N ILE A 81 14.86 2.29 20.19
CA ILE A 81 15.89 2.05 19.19
C ILE A 81 15.39 1.04 18.16
N SER A 82 16.06 0.91 17.03
CA SER A 82 15.68 -0.06 16.00
C SER A 82 15.81 -1.50 16.49
N GLU A 83 15.10 -2.41 15.87
CA GLU A 83 15.07 -3.84 16.22
C GLU A 83 16.46 -4.48 16.14
N ASP A 84 17.24 -4.14 15.11
CA ASP A 84 18.63 -4.58 14.94
C ASP A 84 19.54 -4.08 16.08
N GLN A 85 19.35 -2.86 16.53
CA GLN A 85 20.06 -2.29 17.67
C GLN A 85 19.65 -2.94 18.99
N MET A 86 18.39 -3.30 19.18
CA MET A 86 17.93 -4.06 20.36
C MET A 86 18.67 -5.42 20.40
N PHE A 87 18.69 -6.15 19.30
CA PHE A 87 19.38 -7.42 19.19
C PHE A 87 20.89 -7.28 19.46
N TYR A 88 21.55 -6.34 18.79
CA TYR A 88 22.98 -6.07 18.97
C TYR A 88 23.31 -5.75 20.43
N ARG A 89 22.60 -4.83 21.07
CA ARG A 89 22.86 -4.39 22.46
C ARG A 89 22.64 -5.52 23.47
N THR A 90 21.66 -6.39 23.24
CA THR A 90 21.42 -7.56 24.09
C THR A 90 22.61 -8.52 24.06
N ARG A 91 23.19 -8.75 22.88
CA ARG A 91 24.29 -9.70 22.66
C ARG A 91 25.68 -9.11 22.96
N SER A 92 25.84 -7.81 22.95
CA SER A 92 27.12 -7.11 23.18
C SER A 92 27.42 -6.83 24.66
N GLN A 93 26.48 -7.11 25.57
CA GLN A 93 26.70 -6.91 27.00
C GLN A 93 27.76 -7.90 27.55
N ARG A 94 28.56 -7.41 28.52
CA ARG A 94 29.57 -8.26 29.15
C ARG A 94 28.91 -9.32 30.03
N PRO A 95 29.34 -10.59 30.01
CA PRO A 95 28.75 -11.67 30.81
C PRO A 95 28.83 -11.42 32.34
N THR A 96 29.79 -10.61 32.79
CA THR A 96 30.00 -10.28 34.20
C THR A 96 29.19 -9.07 34.66
N TRP A 97 28.45 -8.43 33.77
CA TRP A 97 27.64 -7.27 34.13
C TRP A 97 26.26 -7.69 34.64
N ASN A 98 25.86 -7.12 35.78
CA ASN A 98 24.48 -7.31 36.25
C ASN A 98 23.55 -6.33 35.56
N PRO A 99 22.53 -6.82 34.80
CA PRO A 99 21.58 -5.98 34.08
C PRO A 99 20.51 -5.34 35.01
N TYR A 100 20.52 -5.63 36.31
CA TYR A 100 19.54 -5.14 37.27
C TYR A 100 20.21 -4.31 38.37
N ASP A 101 19.44 -3.35 38.93
CA ASP A 101 19.79 -2.63 40.13
C ASP A 101 19.54 -3.46 41.41
N GLU A 102 19.76 -2.87 42.58
CA GLU A 102 19.58 -3.53 43.89
C GLU A 102 18.10 -3.84 44.17
N GLU A 103 17.19 -3.09 43.56
CA GLU A 103 15.74 -3.26 43.66
C GLU A 103 15.19 -4.28 42.62
N GLY A 104 16.04 -4.80 41.72
CA GLY A 104 15.66 -5.77 40.69
C GLY A 104 15.07 -5.16 39.42
N ASN A 105 15.14 -3.84 39.24
CA ASN A 105 14.73 -3.17 38.01
C ASN A 105 15.85 -3.18 36.97
N PRO A 106 15.55 -3.12 35.67
CA PRO A 106 16.59 -3.00 34.67
C PRO A 106 17.48 -1.78 34.87
N ALA A 107 18.77 -1.99 35.06
CA ALA A 107 19.77 -0.93 35.23
C ALA A 107 20.11 -0.28 33.87
N SER A 108 20.53 0.99 33.87
CA SER A 108 20.71 1.77 32.61
C SER A 108 21.89 1.33 31.72
N GLY A 109 22.79 0.47 32.21
CA GLY A 109 23.88 -0.10 31.43
C GLY A 109 25.25 -0.05 32.08
N GLY A 110 26.09 -1.02 31.80
CA GLY A 110 27.38 -1.31 32.47
C GLY A 110 28.57 -0.51 31.95
N GLY A 111 28.48 0.77 31.71
CA GLY A 111 29.61 1.60 31.30
C GLY A 111 29.95 1.61 29.82
N THR A 112 29.11 1.03 28.97
CA THR A 112 29.15 1.21 27.51
C THR A 112 28.18 2.29 27.08
N SER A 113 28.46 2.97 25.98
CA SER A 113 27.57 3.96 25.39
C SER A 113 26.22 3.36 24.93
N ASP A 114 26.15 2.02 24.85
CA ASP A 114 25.05 1.33 24.21
C ASP A 114 23.84 1.11 25.13
N GLY A 115 24.05 1.16 26.44
CA GLY A 115 22.97 1.03 27.43
C GLY A 115 22.29 -0.34 27.45
N ASN A 116 21.45 -0.55 28.46
CA ASN A 116 20.66 -1.76 28.64
C ASN A 116 19.36 -1.69 27.82
N PRO A 117 19.12 -2.56 26.85
CA PRO A 117 17.91 -2.51 26.02
C PRO A 117 16.61 -2.68 26.85
N ALA A 118 16.62 -3.49 27.90
CA ALA A 118 15.46 -3.66 28.78
C ALA A 118 15.10 -2.37 29.53
N TYR A 119 16.10 -1.62 29.99
CA TYR A 119 15.91 -0.31 30.63
C TYR A 119 15.27 0.70 29.67
N PHE A 120 15.71 0.73 28.42
CA PHE A 120 15.23 1.70 27.44
C PHE A 120 13.83 1.36 26.90
N ARG A 121 13.37 0.12 26.99
CA ARG A 121 12.01 -0.29 26.61
C ARG A 121 10.95 0.62 27.27
N ASP A 122 11.08 0.86 28.57
CA ASP A 122 10.10 1.62 29.36
C ASP A 122 10.29 3.14 29.26
N LYS A 123 11.30 3.61 28.52
CA LYS A 123 11.59 5.03 28.30
C LYS A 123 10.87 5.62 27.08
N LEU A 124 10.08 4.83 26.39
CA LEU A 124 9.28 5.27 25.25
C LEU A 124 7.79 5.12 25.56
N THR A 125 7.07 6.25 25.53
CA THR A 125 5.61 6.24 25.40
C THR A 125 5.25 6.55 23.93
N GLN A 126 4.34 5.79 23.37
CA GLN A 126 3.95 6.00 21.98
C GLN A 126 2.48 5.68 21.74
N HIS A 127 1.95 6.38 20.77
CA HIS A 127 0.66 6.09 20.17
C HIS A 127 0.80 6.18 18.65
N ASN A 128 0.38 5.14 17.93
CA ASN A 128 0.36 5.16 16.49
C ASN A 128 -0.89 4.50 15.94
N GLY A 129 -1.30 4.93 14.78
CA GLY A 129 -2.45 4.37 14.09
C GLY A 129 -2.42 4.71 12.61
N GLU A 130 -2.70 3.71 11.81
CA GLU A 130 -2.89 3.81 10.37
C GLU A 130 -4.35 3.53 10.05
N ARG A 131 -4.99 4.38 9.27
CA ARG A 131 -6.35 4.18 8.78
C ARG A 131 -6.35 4.29 7.26
N ARG A 132 -6.94 3.30 6.62
CA ARG A 132 -7.13 3.28 5.18
C ARG A 132 -8.60 3.05 4.88
N GLN A 133 -9.18 3.93 4.08
CA GLN A 133 -10.58 3.87 3.65
C GLN A 133 -10.60 3.91 2.14
N SER A 134 -11.21 2.91 1.52
CA SER A 134 -11.37 2.84 0.08
C SER A 134 -12.86 2.74 -0.27
N TYR A 135 -13.28 3.56 -1.20
CA TYR A 135 -14.65 3.60 -1.72
C TYR A 135 -14.59 3.48 -3.23
N ASN A 136 -15.45 2.68 -3.78
CA ASN A 136 -15.61 2.55 -5.22
C ASN A 136 -17.08 2.51 -5.61
N ILE A 137 -17.39 3.14 -6.72
CA ILE A 137 -18.70 3.06 -7.37
C ILE A 137 -18.47 2.90 -8.86
N GLY A 138 -19.23 2.03 -9.49
CA GLY A 138 -19.09 1.79 -10.92
C GLY A 138 -20.40 1.34 -11.55
N PHE A 139 -20.40 1.33 -12.87
CA PHE A 139 -21.52 0.83 -13.65
C PHE A 139 -21.04 0.14 -14.93
N ASP A 140 -21.84 -0.79 -15.41
CA ASP A 140 -21.75 -1.33 -16.76
C ASP A 140 -23.10 -1.11 -17.45
N LEU A 141 -23.06 -0.45 -18.61
CA LEU A 141 -24.20 -0.14 -19.44
C LEU A 141 -24.08 -0.87 -20.78
N ASP A 142 -24.94 -1.84 -21.02
CA ASP A 142 -25.04 -2.56 -22.28
C ASP A 142 -25.78 -1.69 -23.31
N ILE A 143 -25.03 -0.91 -24.11
CA ILE A 143 -25.60 -0.06 -25.18
C ILE A 143 -26.17 -0.93 -26.31
N LEU A 144 -25.38 -1.95 -26.70
CA LEU A 144 -25.82 -3.02 -27.57
C LEU A 144 -25.62 -4.34 -26.86
N PRO A 145 -26.67 -5.11 -26.57
CA PRO A 145 -26.55 -6.35 -25.79
C PRO A 145 -25.46 -7.28 -26.35
N LYS A 146 -24.53 -7.65 -25.45
CA LYS A 146 -23.38 -8.53 -25.72
C LYS A 146 -22.34 -7.99 -26.73
N LYS A 147 -22.52 -6.79 -27.27
CA LYS A 147 -21.60 -6.23 -28.27
C LYS A 147 -20.94 -4.93 -27.85
N LEU A 148 -21.68 -3.99 -27.30
CA LEU A 148 -21.15 -2.67 -26.96
C LEU A 148 -21.50 -2.32 -25.51
N VAL A 149 -20.47 -2.23 -24.67
CA VAL A 149 -20.59 -1.98 -23.24
C VAL A 149 -19.82 -0.71 -22.90
N LEU A 150 -20.51 0.22 -22.22
CA LEU A 150 -19.88 1.36 -21.56
C LEU A 150 -19.73 1.05 -20.07
N SER A 151 -18.51 1.03 -19.58
CA SER A 151 -18.21 0.88 -18.17
C SER A 151 -17.63 2.16 -17.60
N GLY A 152 -17.98 2.48 -16.36
CA GLY A 152 -17.41 3.60 -15.61
C GLY A 152 -17.11 3.18 -14.19
N ASN A 153 -16.03 3.70 -13.64
CA ASN A 153 -15.66 3.47 -12.25
C ASN A 153 -15.04 4.72 -11.65
N ALA A 154 -15.47 5.07 -10.44
CA ALA A 154 -14.87 6.10 -9.60
C ALA A 154 -14.41 5.46 -8.30
N SER A 155 -13.18 5.74 -7.89
CA SER A 155 -12.61 5.26 -6.63
C SER A 155 -11.97 6.40 -5.85
N LEU A 156 -12.10 6.33 -4.53
CA LEU A 156 -11.46 7.22 -3.58
C LEU A 156 -10.74 6.36 -2.54
N LEU A 157 -9.46 6.60 -2.36
CA LEU A 157 -8.67 6.07 -1.24
C LEU A 157 -8.27 7.23 -0.34
N HIS A 158 -8.66 7.14 0.92
CA HIS A 158 -8.22 8.03 1.99
C HIS A 158 -7.29 7.27 2.94
N TYR A 159 -6.13 7.84 3.19
CA TYR A 159 -5.13 7.33 4.12
C TYR A 159 -4.82 8.37 5.18
N ASP A 160 -4.85 7.95 6.44
CA ASP A 160 -4.46 8.76 7.59
C ASP A 160 -3.51 7.95 8.48
N TYR A 161 -2.34 8.48 8.72
CA TYR A 161 -1.37 7.92 9.66
C TYR A 161 -1.03 8.97 10.71
N GLN A 162 -1.08 8.57 11.96
CA GLN A 162 -0.73 9.38 13.10
C GLN A 162 0.24 8.62 13.99
N ARG A 163 1.32 9.27 14.38
CA ARG A 163 2.29 8.75 15.33
C ARG A 163 2.65 9.84 16.33
N GLU A 164 2.57 9.48 17.59
CA GLU A 164 3.05 10.27 18.71
C GLU A 164 4.08 9.45 19.46
N LYS A 165 5.21 10.05 19.78
CA LYS A 165 6.28 9.45 20.56
C LYS A 165 6.73 10.42 21.65
N PHE A 166 7.00 9.87 22.81
CA PHE A 166 7.59 10.62 23.91
C PHE A 166 8.73 9.82 24.53
N ASN A 167 9.93 10.36 24.44
CA ASN A 167 11.11 9.82 25.06
C ASN A 167 11.23 10.42 26.46
N LYS A 168 11.12 9.56 27.48
CA LYS A 168 11.26 9.93 28.89
C LYS A 168 12.72 10.27 29.25
N SER A 169 12.94 10.89 30.41
CA SER A 169 14.27 11.03 30.95
C SER A 169 14.93 9.68 31.23
N TYR A 170 16.24 9.63 31.06
CA TYR A 170 17.01 8.45 31.36
C TYR A 170 18.39 8.84 31.92
N LYS A 171 19.02 7.92 32.62
CA LYS A 171 20.38 8.08 33.15
C LYS A 171 21.25 6.93 32.68
N LEU A 172 22.34 7.23 32.02
CA LEU A 172 23.36 6.23 31.74
C LEU A 172 24.20 6.00 33.01
N GLN A 173 24.56 4.75 33.29
CA GLN A 173 25.35 4.39 34.46
C GLN A 173 26.74 5.04 34.43
N SER A 174 27.29 5.29 33.26
CA SER A 174 28.55 6.00 33.05
C SER A 174 28.46 7.53 33.31
N SER A 175 27.24 8.06 33.50
CA SER A 175 27.02 9.49 33.71
C SER A 175 26.45 9.75 35.07
N SER A 176 27.02 10.74 35.79
CA SER A 176 26.48 11.24 37.05
C SER A 176 25.18 12.02 36.91
N THR A 177 24.84 12.44 35.67
CA THR A 177 23.70 13.32 35.38
C THR A 177 22.69 12.60 34.52
N ALA A 178 21.41 12.67 34.88
CA ALA A 178 20.31 12.20 34.03
C ALA A 178 20.21 13.03 32.75
N THR A 179 19.95 12.37 31.63
CA THR A 179 19.61 13.07 30.41
C THR A 179 18.16 13.52 30.46
N ASN A 180 17.99 14.83 30.75
CA ASN A 180 16.64 15.42 30.87
C ASN A 180 16.07 15.96 29.55
N THR A 181 16.65 15.58 28.43
CA THR A 181 16.12 15.93 27.09
C THR A 181 14.91 15.09 26.78
N ARG A 182 13.86 15.15 27.61
CA ARG A 182 12.57 14.57 27.31
C ARG A 182 12.07 15.13 25.99
N GLN A 183 11.82 14.26 25.03
CA GLN A 183 11.47 14.67 23.67
C GLN A 183 10.10 14.14 23.30
N ALA A 184 9.22 15.06 22.90
CA ALA A 184 7.94 14.74 22.25
C ALA A 184 8.07 14.90 20.74
N GLU A 185 7.47 13.97 20.00
CA GLU A 185 7.37 13.98 18.55
C GLU A 185 5.93 13.65 18.14
N ALA A 186 5.37 14.43 17.22
CA ALA A 186 4.13 14.08 16.54
C ALA A 186 4.33 14.13 15.02
N TRP A 187 3.86 13.10 14.34
CA TRP A 187 3.89 12.99 12.90
C TRP A 187 2.53 12.55 12.37
N ILE A 188 2.02 13.33 11.42
CA ILE A 188 0.75 13.07 10.73
C ILE A 188 1.04 13.02 9.24
N LYS A 189 0.53 11.97 8.58
CA LYS A 189 0.55 11.84 7.12
C LYS A 189 -0.86 11.49 6.64
N ARG A 190 -1.39 12.33 5.75
CA ARG A 190 -2.69 12.11 5.10
C ARG A 190 -2.56 12.21 3.61
N TYR A 191 -3.19 11.31 2.88
CA TYR A 191 -3.33 11.47 1.45
C TYR A 191 -4.69 10.98 0.95
N ASN A 192 -5.10 11.60 -0.16
CA ASN A 192 -6.26 11.18 -0.94
C ASN A 192 -5.80 10.78 -2.34
N GLN A 193 -6.28 9.65 -2.81
CA GLN A 193 -6.14 9.22 -4.21
C GLN A 193 -7.54 9.13 -4.79
N MET A 194 -7.80 9.91 -5.83
CA MET A 194 -9.03 9.84 -6.60
C MET A 194 -8.71 9.30 -7.98
N GLN A 195 -9.47 8.33 -8.43
CA GLN A 195 -9.37 7.80 -9.78
C GLN A 195 -10.77 7.71 -10.39
N PHE A 196 -10.89 8.19 -11.58
CA PHE A 196 -12.08 8.03 -12.41
C PHE A 196 -11.64 7.46 -13.75
N ASN A 197 -12.26 6.37 -14.17
CA ASN A 197 -12.03 5.79 -15.48
C ASN A 197 -13.35 5.41 -16.16
N SER A 198 -13.34 5.46 -17.48
CA SER A 198 -14.46 4.99 -18.31
C SER A 198 -13.92 4.31 -19.55
N THR A 199 -14.57 3.22 -19.94
CA THR A 199 -14.21 2.44 -21.12
C THR A 199 -15.44 2.12 -21.94
N LEU A 200 -15.31 2.22 -23.25
CA LEU A 200 -16.27 1.74 -24.24
C LEU A 200 -15.66 0.53 -24.95
N THR A 201 -16.27 -0.63 -24.78
CA THR A 201 -15.78 -1.89 -25.34
C THR A 201 -16.77 -2.45 -26.35
N TYR A 202 -16.27 -2.71 -27.55
CA TYR A 202 -17.02 -3.38 -28.60
C TYR A 202 -16.42 -4.75 -28.86
N THR A 203 -17.25 -5.80 -28.78
CA THR A 203 -16.84 -7.18 -29.01
C THR A 203 -17.80 -7.80 -30.03
N ASP A 204 -17.28 -8.39 -31.13
CA ASP A 204 -18.09 -9.07 -32.10
C ASP A 204 -17.34 -10.24 -32.77
N ARG A 205 -18.11 -11.16 -33.37
CA ARG A 205 -17.60 -12.26 -34.12
C ARG A 205 -18.23 -12.25 -35.52
N PHE A 206 -17.37 -12.09 -36.55
CA PHE A 206 -17.78 -12.03 -37.94
C PHE A 206 -17.42 -13.33 -38.68
N ALA A 207 -18.28 -13.77 -39.56
CA ALA A 207 -18.05 -14.93 -40.41
C ALA A 207 -17.49 -16.15 -39.63
N GLU A 208 -17.95 -16.34 -38.38
CA GLU A 208 -17.56 -17.42 -37.45
C GLU A 208 -16.08 -17.53 -37.09
N LYS A 209 -15.19 -16.84 -37.81
CA LYS A 209 -13.73 -16.96 -37.67
C LYS A 209 -13.04 -15.68 -37.18
N HIS A 210 -13.64 -14.52 -37.40
CA HIS A 210 -13.04 -13.24 -37.06
C HIS A 210 -13.58 -12.73 -35.72
N ASN A 211 -12.81 -12.83 -34.68
CA ASN A 211 -13.17 -12.27 -33.36
C ASN A 211 -12.44 -10.95 -33.18
N VAL A 212 -13.19 -9.91 -32.85
CA VAL A 212 -12.71 -8.55 -32.66
C VAL A 212 -13.15 -8.04 -31.29
N ASP A 213 -12.23 -7.46 -30.55
CA ASP A 213 -12.46 -6.75 -29.30
C ASP A 213 -11.74 -5.40 -29.39
N VAL A 214 -12.50 -4.32 -29.37
CA VAL A 214 -11.98 -2.95 -29.42
C VAL A 214 -12.42 -2.21 -28.17
N MET A 215 -11.47 -1.64 -27.45
CA MET A 215 -11.71 -0.84 -26.25
C MET A 215 -11.10 0.54 -26.43
N LEU A 216 -11.87 1.57 -26.12
CA LEU A 216 -11.41 2.95 -25.95
C LEU A 216 -11.72 3.39 -24.54
N GLY A 217 -10.82 4.13 -23.91
CA GLY A 217 -11.02 4.59 -22.54
C GLY A 217 -10.30 5.88 -22.21
N GLY A 218 -10.73 6.47 -21.11
CA GLY A 218 -10.11 7.62 -20.49
C GLY A 218 -9.99 7.43 -18.99
N GLU A 219 -8.98 8.04 -18.39
CA GLU A 219 -8.70 7.99 -16.97
C GLU A 219 -8.28 9.35 -16.46
N TYR A 220 -8.79 9.72 -15.31
CA TYR A 220 -8.31 10.85 -14.51
C TYR A 220 -7.86 10.32 -13.15
N TYR A 221 -6.65 10.68 -12.75
CA TYR A 221 -6.07 10.34 -11.45
C TYR A 221 -5.59 11.61 -10.75
N ASN A 222 -5.93 11.74 -9.47
CA ASN A 222 -5.49 12.83 -8.60
C ASN A 222 -4.91 12.25 -7.30
N TYR A 223 -3.77 12.77 -6.91
CA TYR A 223 -3.10 12.47 -5.65
C TYR A 223 -2.82 13.77 -4.90
N ASP A 224 -3.26 13.85 -3.65
CA ASP A 224 -2.99 14.96 -2.73
C ASP A 224 -2.51 14.39 -1.40
N GLU A 225 -1.34 14.83 -0.94
CA GLU A 225 -0.73 14.42 0.32
C GLU A 225 -0.40 15.64 1.18
N PHE A 226 -0.63 15.51 2.46
CA PHE A 226 -0.22 16.43 3.50
C PHE A 226 0.57 15.68 4.56
N GLN A 227 1.74 16.21 4.94
CA GLN A 227 2.52 15.76 6.07
C GLN A 227 2.76 16.91 7.04
N PHE A 228 2.71 16.58 8.32
CA PHE A 228 3.07 17.46 9.43
C PHE A 228 3.98 16.70 10.38
N GLU A 229 5.07 17.32 10.81
CA GLU A 229 5.98 16.78 11.80
C GLU A 229 6.40 17.91 12.75
N ALA A 230 6.35 17.62 14.06
CA ALA A 230 6.84 18.53 15.07
C ALA A 230 7.57 17.77 16.18
N LYS A 231 8.62 18.39 16.73
CA LYS A 231 9.42 17.85 17.84
C LYS A 231 9.71 18.96 18.85
N THR A 232 9.59 18.60 20.11
CA THR A 232 9.96 19.47 21.22
C THR A 232 10.84 18.72 22.21
N GLN A 233 11.63 19.44 22.98
CA GLN A 233 12.53 18.91 24.01
C GLN A 233 12.37 19.66 25.33
N ASN A 234 12.99 19.09 26.38
CA ASN A 234 13.03 19.66 27.72
C ASN A 234 11.65 19.78 28.36
N SER A 235 10.82 18.73 28.19
CA SER A 235 9.60 18.62 29.00
C SER A 235 9.96 18.51 30.48
N PRO A 236 9.21 19.14 31.38
CA PRO A 236 9.56 19.17 32.81
C PRO A 236 9.41 17.83 33.52
N ILE A 237 8.45 16.99 33.06
CA ILE A 237 8.11 15.70 33.69
C ILE A 237 7.90 14.63 32.64
N ASP A 238 7.92 13.36 33.06
CA ASP A 238 7.71 12.18 32.18
C ASP A 238 6.23 11.86 31.94
N ASP A 239 5.33 12.40 32.77
CA ASP A 239 3.91 12.00 32.80
C ASP A 239 3.03 12.75 31.79
N ILE A 240 3.54 13.84 31.22
CA ILE A 240 2.81 14.61 30.18
C ILE A 240 3.51 14.48 28.83
N PRO A 241 3.19 13.43 28.04
CA PRO A 241 3.90 13.10 26.80
C PRO A 241 3.39 13.92 25.59
N THR A 242 3.32 15.25 25.73
CA THR A 242 2.74 16.13 24.71
C THR A 242 3.73 17.19 24.23
N LEU A 243 3.53 17.69 22.99
CA LEU A 243 4.40 18.70 22.39
C LEU A 243 4.39 20.04 23.13
N ASN A 244 3.25 20.44 23.68
CA ASN A 244 3.03 21.77 24.25
C ASN A 244 3.76 22.01 25.57
N VAL A 245 4.23 20.97 26.26
CA VAL A 245 4.97 21.09 27.53
C VAL A 245 6.50 21.14 27.35
N GLY A 246 6.98 20.87 26.14
CA GLY A 246 8.40 20.97 25.81
C GLY A 246 8.86 22.41 25.78
N ALA A 247 9.87 22.76 26.61
CA ALA A 247 10.39 24.12 26.71
C ALA A 247 11.13 24.60 25.45
N LYS A 248 11.57 23.68 24.59
CA LYS A 248 12.28 23.97 23.34
C LYS A 248 11.67 23.24 22.16
N GLN A 249 11.16 23.99 21.18
CA GLN A 249 10.83 23.47 19.86
C GLN A 249 12.12 23.20 19.08
N THR A 250 12.29 21.99 18.58
CA THR A 250 13.50 21.57 17.87
C THR A 250 13.27 21.36 16.38
N TYR A 251 12.02 21.05 15.99
CA TYR A 251 11.67 20.82 14.62
C TYR A 251 10.18 21.07 14.38
N THR A 252 9.84 21.68 13.26
CA THR A 252 8.47 21.75 12.76
C THR A 252 8.54 21.82 11.24
N SER A 253 7.77 20.98 10.57
CA SER A 253 7.71 20.93 9.13
C SER A 253 6.30 20.61 8.66
N THR A 254 5.92 21.20 7.54
CA THR A 254 4.75 20.80 6.75
C THR A 254 5.15 20.58 5.31
N THR A 255 4.67 19.50 4.73
CA THR A 255 4.89 19.20 3.31
C THR A 255 3.55 18.92 2.65
N ARG A 256 3.36 19.51 1.46
CA ARG A 256 2.23 19.21 0.59
C ARG A 256 2.74 18.68 -0.73
N THR A 257 2.13 17.60 -1.20
CA THR A 257 2.48 16.95 -2.46
C THR A 257 1.19 16.72 -3.24
N ALA A 258 1.16 17.15 -4.50
CA ALA A 258 0.00 16.93 -5.35
C ALA A 258 0.44 16.66 -6.79
N TYR A 259 -0.23 15.73 -7.45
CA TYR A 259 -0.08 15.54 -8.89
C TYR A 259 -1.35 14.95 -9.51
N ARG A 260 -1.50 15.15 -10.80
CA ARG A 260 -2.63 14.68 -11.59
C ARG A 260 -2.14 14.00 -12.85
N ILE A 261 -2.87 12.99 -13.27
CA ILE A 261 -2.65 12.30 -14.54
C ILE A 261 -3.98 12.28 -15.28
N LEU A 262 -3.93 12.65 -16.56
CA LEU A 262 -5.03 12.51 -17.50
C LEU A 262 -4.57 11.59 -18.62
N SER A 263 -5.33 10.56 -18.89
CA SER A 263 -4.97 9.52 -19.84
C SER A 263 -6.09 9.22 -20.83
N GLY A 264 -5.72 9.03 -22.08
CA GLY A 264 -6.56 8.38 -23.07
C GLY A 264 -5.89 7.08 -23.53
N PHE A 265 -6.64 5.99 -23.67
CA PHE A 265 -6.08 4.71 -24.06
C PHE A 265 -7.02 3.91 -24.95
N GLY A 266 -6.45 3.00 -25.70
CA GLY A 266 -7.21 2.08 -26.53
C GLY A 266 -6.50 0.74 -26.70
N ARG A 267 -7.30 -0.27 -26.99
CA ARG A 267 -6.85 -1.63 -27.29
C ARG A 267 -7.65 -2.20 -28.41
N ILE A 268 -6.98 -2.91 -29.31
CA ILE A 268 -7.60 -3.73 -30.36
C ILE A 268 -7.04 -5.13 -30.22
N ASN A 269 -7.89 -6.09 -29.95
CA ASN A 269 -7.57 -7.51 -30.05
C ASN A 269 -8.29 -8.10 -31.25
N TYR A 270 -7.56 -8.81 -32.07
CA TYR A 270 -8.10 -9.54 -33.20
C TYR A 270 -7.59 -10.96 -33.19
N ASN A 271 -8.48 -11.88 -33.48
CA ASN A 271 -8.15 -13.28 -33.52
C ASN A 271 -8.90 -13.91 -34.72
N TYR A 272 -8.12 -14.55 -35.57
CA TYR A 272 -8.65 -15.31 -36.72
C TYR A 272 -8.66 -16.81 -36.40
N ASP A 273 -9.85 -17.39 -36.36
CA ASP A 273 -10.09 -18.84 -36.18
C ASP A 273 -9.38 -19.42 -34.94
N MET A 274 -9.19 -18.63 -33.89
CA MET A 274 -8.39 -18.97 -32.70
C MET A 274 -6.92 -19.32 -33.00
N LYS A 275 -6.48 -19.18 -34.26
CA LYS A 275 -5.14 -19.53 -34.73
C LYS A 275 -4.16 -18.36 -34.68
N TYR A 276 -4.53 -17.23 -35.26
CA TYR A 276 -3.68 -16.06 -35.38
C TYR A 276 -4.21 -14.96 -34.47
N LEU A 277 -3.38 -14.53 -33.53
CA LEU A 277 -3.72 -13.58 -32.49
C LEU A 277 -2.94 -12.30 -32.73
N PHE A 278 -3.63 -11.19 -32.69
CA PHE A 278 -3.06 -9.86 -32.78
C PHE A 278 -3.60 -8.97 -31.67
N SER A 279 -2.74 -8.21 -31.00
CA SER A 279 -3.14 -7.19 -30.04
C SER A 279 -2.34 -5.91 -30.25
N PHE A 280 -3.04 -4.80 -30.30
CA PHE A 280 -2.46 -3.46 -30.29
C PHE A 280 -3.02 -2.69 -29.12
N VAL A 281 -2.16 -2.05 -28.36
CA VAL A 281 -2.51 -1.13 -27.27
C VAL A 281 -1.83 0.20 -27.48
N ALA A 282 -2.50 1.27 -27.11
CA ALA A 282 -1.90 2.59 -27.09
C ALA A 282 -2.40 3.36 -25.89
N ARG A 283 -1.51 4.09 -25.22
CA ARG A 283 -1.84 4.97 -24.11
C ARG A 283 -1.18 6.32 -24.31
N TYR A 284 -1.90 7.37 -24.05
CA TYR A 284 -1.46 8.75 -24.12
C TYR A 284 -1.72 9.41 -22.77
N ASP A 285 -0.64 9.67 -22.02
CA ASP A 285 -0.70 10.14 -20.64
C ASP A 285 -0.13 11.56 -20.52
N GLY A 286 -0.90 12.42 -19.87
CA GLY A 286 -0.46 13.74 -19.45
C GLY A 286 -0.27 13.78 -17.93
N ILE A 287 0.93 14.16 -17.47
CA ILE A 287 1.25 14.25 -16.05
C ILE A 287 1.62 15.67 -15.63
N SER A 288 1.04 16.15 -14.53
CA SER A 288 1.28 17.50 -14.02
C SER A 288 2.68 17.76 -13.48
N ARG A 289 3.48 16.72 -13.21
CA ARG A 289 4.87 16.83 -12.75
C ARG A 289 5.83 17.37 -13.79
N LEU A 290 5.43 17.33 -15.07
CA LEU A 290 6.24 17.80 -16.19
C LEU A 290 5.74 19.17 -16.66
N LYS A 291 6.65 20.13 -16.88
CA LYS A 291 6.29 21.48 -17.30
C LYS A 291 6.04 21.55 -18.82
N ASP A 292 6.98 21.09 -19.61
CA ASP A 292 7.00 21.33 -21.06
C ASP A 292 6.53 20.10 -21.85
N ASN A 293 7.02 18.93 -21.60
CA ASN A 293 6.63 17.69 -22.29
C ASN A 293 5.73 16.83 -21.37
N ARG A 294 4.55 17.36 -21.05
CA ARG A 294 3.60 16.70 -20.11
C ARG A 294 3.02 15.41 -20.66
N TRP A 295 2.99 15.25 -21.96
CA TRP A 295 2.33 14.18 -22.65
C TRP A 295 3.29 13.15 -23.19
N GLY A 296 3.03 11.87 -22.93
CA GLY A 296 3.77 10.75 -23.44
C GLY A 296 2.87 9.78 -24.19
N PHE A 297 3.35 9.23 -25.29
CA PHE A 297 2.67 8.20 -26.08
C PHE A 297 3.35 6.85 -25.88
N PHE A 298 2.59 5.83 -25.48
CA PHE A 298 3.07 4.51 -25.09
C PHE A 298 2.35 3.42 -25.90
N PRO A 299 2.84 3.07 -27.09
CA PRO A 299 2.28 2.01 -27.91
C PRO A 299 2.81 0.65 -27.49
N GLY A 300 2.00 -0.39 -27.73
CA GLY A 300 2.39 -1.78 -27.60
C GLY A 300 1.71 -2.65 -28.67
N ILE A 301 2.43 -3.63 -29.17
CA ILE A 301 1.94 -4.59 -30.17
C ILE A 301 2.35 -6.00 -29.75
N SER A 302 1.46 -6.95 -29.96
CA SER A 302 1.79 -8.37 -29.83
C SER A 302 1.13 -9.21 -30.90
N VAL A 303 1.83 -10.25 -31.33
CA VAL A 303 1.32 -11.27 -32.23
C VAL A 303 1.57 -12.65 -31.66
N GLY A 304 0.65 -13.56 -31.88
CA GLY A 304 0.73 -14.93 -31.43
C GLY A 304 0.15 -15.89 -32.46
N TRP A 305 0.70 -17.10 -32.51
CA TRP A 305 0.23 -18.16 -33.38
C TRP A 305 -0.10 -19.40 -32.54
N ASN A 306 -1.32 -19.83 -32.60
CA ASN A 306 -1.82 -21.03 -31.93
C ASN A 306 -1.60 -22.24 -32.86
N VAL A 307 -0.39 -22.78 -32.88
CA VAL A 307 0.01 -23.86 -33.78
C VAL A 307 -0.86 -25.11 -33.58
N MET A 308 -1.26 -25.35 -32.32
CA MET A 308 -2.12 -26.47 -31.96
C MET A 308 -3.52 -26.45 -32.64
N GLU A 309 -3.98 -25.28 -33.09
CA GLU A 309 -5.26 -25.16 -33.79
C GLU A 309 -5.14 -25.41 -35.28
N GLU A 310 -3.94 -25.60 -35.83
CA GLU A 310 -3.72 -25.92 -37.23
C GLU A 310 -3.98 -27.40 -37.52
N ASN A 311 -4.57 -27.69 -38.71
CA ASN A 311 -4.89 -29.05 -39.11
C ASN A 311 -3.64 -29.94 -39.16
N PHE A 312 -2.52 -29.42 -39.72
CA PHE A 312 -1.27 -30.18 -39.80
C PHE A 312 -0.72 -30.60 -38.42
N TRP A 313 -1.04 -29.82 -37.39
CA TRP A 313 -0.63 -30.16 -36.01
C TRP A 313 -1.54 -31.20 -35.39
N LYS A 314 -2.86 -31.03 -35.54
CA LYS A 314 -3.88 -31.96 -35.03
C LYS A 314 -3.73 -33.37 -35.63
N ASP A 315 -3.32 -33.44 -36.88
CA ASP A 315 -3.10 -34.69 -37.60
C ASP A 315 -1.72 -35.32 -37.34
N SER A 316 -0.85 -34.68 -36.57
CA SER A 316 0.51 -35.11 -36.31
C SER A 316 0.62 -35.91 -34.99
N LYS A 317 1.52 -36.93 -34.95
CA LYS A 317 1.84 -37.64 -33.70
C LYS A 317 2.50 -36.76 -32.62
N ILE A 318 3.01 -35.58 -32.99
CA ILE A 318 3.60 -34.62 -32.08
C ILE A 318 2.52 -34.03 -31.17
N SER A 319 1.28 -33.92 -31.62
CA SER A 319 0.14 -33.42 -30.82
C SER A 319 -0.18 -34.32 -29.63
N GLU A 320 0.17 -35.61 -29.67
CA GLU A 320 0.00 -36.55 -28.55
C GLU A 320 0.98 -36.27 -27.41
N VAL A 321 2.15 -35.67 -27.71
CA VAL A 321 3.21 -35.38 -26.75
C VAL A 321 3.19 -33.91 -26.34
N ILE A 322 2.99 -33.00 -27.29
CA ILE A 322 2.96 -31.56 -27.05
C ILE A 322 1.52 -31.06 -27.26
N SER A 323 0.81 -30.92 -26.14
CA SER A 323 -0.61 -30.49 -26.13
C SER A 323 -0.79 -28.98 -26.30
N ASN A 324 0.25 -28.17 -26.10
CA ASN A 324 0.17 -26.71 -26.19
C ASN A 324 1.45 -26.13 -26.81
N LEU A 325 1.32 -25.57 -28.02
CA LEU A 325 2.36 -24.84 -28.71
C LEU A 325 1.83 -23.50 -29.22
N LYS A 326 2.24 -22.40 -28.56
CA LYS A 326 1.80 -21.04 -28.87
C LYS A 326 2.98 -20.05 -28.84
N PRO A 327 3.77 -19.95 -29.93
CA PRO A 327 4.76 -18.90 -30.04
C PRO A 327 4.09 -17.52 -30.06
N ARG A 328 4.76 -16.55 -29.43
CA ARG A 328 4.31 -15.14 -29.39
C ARG A 328 5.51 -14.20 -29.29
N ILE A 329 5.34 -13.02 -29.87
CA ILE A 329 6.28 -11.92 -29.77
C ILE A 329 5.52 -10.65 -29.41
N SER A 330 6.11 -9.82 -28.58
CA SER A 330 5.53 -8.53 -28.19
C SER A 330 6.62 -7.46 -28.08
N TYR A 331 6.22 -6.25 -28.42
CA TYR A 331 7.02 -5.05 -28.21
C TYR A 331 6.15 -3.95 -27.63
N GLY A 332 6.70 -3.16 -26.70
CA GLY A 332 5.97 -2.06 -26.10
C GLY A 332 6.91 -1.01 -25.50
N VAL A 333 6.42 0.21 -25.46
CA VAL A 333 7.10 1.36 -24.84
C VAL A 333 6.34 1.73 -23.58
N ASN A 334 7.07 1.85 -22.45
CA ASN A 334 6.52 2.28 -21.17
C ASN A 334 7.13 3.61 -20.73
N GLY A 335 6.32 4.47 -20.14
CA GLY A 335 6.78 5.68 -19.47
C GLY A 335 7.25 5.39 -18.05
N ASN A 336 8.26 6.12 -17.60
CA ASN A 336 8.72 6.11 -16.23
C ASN A 336 8.94 7.54 -15.75
N VAL A 337 8.28 7.92 -14.65
CA VAL A 337 8.41 9.22 -13.99
C VAL A 337 9.03 9.11 -12.59
N ASN A 338 9.58 7.95 -12.26
CA ASN A 338 10.32 7.76 -11.01
C ASN A 338 11.59 8.63 -11.04
N GLY A 339 11.84 9.35 -9.96
CA GLY A 339 12.97 10.29 -9.86
C GLY A 339 12.62 11.74 -10.27
N ILE A 340 11.41 11.98 -10.80
CA ILE A 340 10.92 13.34 -11.04
C ILE A 340 10.10 13.77 -9.83
N GLY A 341 10.57 14.80 -9.11
CA GLY A 341 9.87 15.38 -7.97
C GLY A 341 8.57 16.08 -8.40
N ASN A 342 7.59 16.15 -7.51
CA ASN A 342 6.29 16.75 -7.83
C ASN A 342 6.36 18.25 -8.13
N PHE A 343 7.43 18.91 -7.71
CA PHE A 343 7.67 20.35 -7.87
C PHE A 343 8.95 20.68 -8.63
N ASP A 344 9.61 19.70 -9.23
CA ASP A 344 10.85 19.92 -10.01
C ASP A 344 10.63 20.89 -11.19
N VAL A 345 9.38 20.99 -11.68
CA VAL A 345 8.98 21.95 -12.73
C VAL A 345 9.13 23.42 -12.33
N TYR A 346 9.13 23.72 -11.02
CA TYR A 346 9.24 25.10 -10.53
C TYR A 346 10.68 25.52 -10.24
N GLY A 347 11.63 24.61 -10.48
CA GLY A 347 13.04 24.82 -10.15
C GLY A 347 13.32 24.70 -8.66
N ARG A 348 14.46 24.16 -8.32
CA ARG A 348 14.99 24.31 -6.96
C ARG A 348 15.71 25.66 -6.93
N SER A 349 15.10 26.62 -6.26
CA SER A 349 15.79 27.87 -5.90
C SER A 349 16.77 27.61 -4.79
#